data_c1d9b0d3fe04c30ff46a17739c99e281
#
_entry.id   c1d9b0d3fe04c30ff46a17739c99e281
#
_cell.length_a   1.000
_cell.length_b   1.000
_cell.length_c   1.000
_cell.angle_alpha   90.00
_cell.angle_beta   90.00
_cell.angle_gamma   90.00
#
_symmetry.space_group_name_H-M   'P 1'
#
loop_
_entity.id
_entity.type
_entity.pdbx_description
1 polymer ?
#
loop_
_entity_poly.entity_id
_entity_poly.type
_entity_poly.pdbx_seq_one_letter_code
_entity_poly.pdbx_strand_id
1 'polypeptide(L)'
;MRITGGLSRGRILLGPKGRLIRPTADRVREAVFNILGQDLTGYRVLDLFSGTGSIGLEALSRGAIYAAFVDNLSESIELIRKNIERCGYGSSSRILMWDLDRGIPWGHPFLRAKFDLVFMDPPYSKDIAPTLVSEFVSGEGLSNKGRIVIETAKASDLPLSFSGLTKVQSRIYGDTKITIYKLAN
;
A
#
# COMPACT_ATOMS: atom_id res chain seq x y z
N MET A 1 2.83 -15.97 -5.65
CA MET A 1 1.96 -14.84 -5.28
C MET A 1 0.96 -14.60 -6.41
N ARG A 2 -0.29 -14.34 -6.12
CA ARG A 2 -1.36 -14.15 -7.13
C ARG A 2 -2.37 -13.11 -6.63
N ILE A 3 -3.05 -12.45 -7.57
CA ILE A 3 -4.20 -11.58 -7.26
C ILE A 3 -5.33 -12.43 -6.66
N THR A 4 -5.92 -11.98 -5.55
CA THR A 4 -6.90 -12.77 -4.77
C THR A 4 -8.36 -12.39 -5.07
N GLY A 5 -8.61 -11.16 -5.58
CA GLY A 5 -9.95 -10.68 -5.89
C GLY A 5 -10.03 -9.78 -7.12
N GLY A 6 -11.24 -9.41 -7.53
CA GLY A 6 -11.51 -8.51 -8.63
C GLY A 6 -11.29 -9.11 -10.03
N LEU A 7 -11.15 -8.22 -11.03
CA LEU A 7 -11.10 -8.58 -12.45
C LEU A 7 -9.90 -9.46 -12.84
N SER A 8 -8.77 -9.29 -12.16
CA SER A 8 -7.54 -10.06 -12.42
C SER A 8 -7.34 -11.22 -11.44
N ARG A 9 -8.38 -11.66 -10.72
CA ARG A 9 -8.30 -12.76 -9.77
C ARG A 9 -7.62 -13.99 -10.37
N GLY A 10 -6.68 -14.59 -9.61
CA GLY A 10 -5.90 -15.76 -10.02
C GLY A 10 -4.67 -15.44 -10.85
N ARG A 11 -4.48 -14.20 -11.32
CA ARG A 11 -3.31 -13.82 -12.12
C ARG A 11 -2.05 -13.92 -11.26
N ILE A 12 -1.06 -14.63 -11.78
CA ILE A 12 0.22 -14.86 -11.10
C ILE A 12 1.10 -13.63 -11.27
N LEU A 13 1.61 -13.10 -10.16
CA LEU A 13 2.58 -12.02 -10.12
C LEU A 13 3.99 -12.56 -9.99
N LEU A 14 4.95 -11.88 -10.61
CA LEU A 14 6.38 -12.14 -10.45
C LEU A 14 6.80 -11.69 -9.04
N GLY A 15 7.71 -12.42 -8.45
CA GLY A 15 8.35 -12.12 -7.17
C GLY A 15 9.88 -12.04 -7.32
N PRO A 16 10.59 -11.62 -6.27
CA PRO A 16 12.04 -11.56 -6.26
C PRO A 16 12.64 -12.95 -6.46
N LYS A 17 13.74 -13.01 -7.21
CA LYS A 17 14.46 -14.27 -7.47
C LYS A 17 15.01 -14.86 -6.16
N GLY A 18 14.89 -16.18 -5.99
CA GLY A 18 15.49 -16.90 -4.86
C GLY A 18 14.78 -16.76 -3.52
N ARG A 19 13.69 -16.01 -3.42
CA ARG A 19 12.85 -15.95 -2.21
C ARG A 19 11.58 -16.75 -2.40
N LEU A 20 11.36 -17.75 -1.54
CA LEU A 20 10.06 -18.42 -1.45
C LEU A 20 9.01 -17.37 -1.05
N ILE A 21 8.09 -17.11 -1.97
CA ILE A 21 6.94 -16.24 -1.72
C ILE A 21 6.10 -16.94 -0.65
N ARG A 22 6.05 -16.37 0.55
CA ARG A 22 5.31 -16.95 1.67
C ARG A 22 3.83 -16.99 1.35
N PRO A 23 3.14 -18.14 1.45
CA PRO A 23 1.66 -18.21 1.35
C PRO A 23 0.95 -17.27 2.33
N THR A 24 1.63 -16.90 3.43
CA THR A 24 1.17 -15.94 4.42
C THR A 24 0.90 -14.56 3.81
N ALA A 25 1.75 -14.10 2.88
CA ALA A 25 1.57 -12.78 2.24
C ALA A 25 0.26 -12.69 1.44
N ASP A 26 -0.14 -13.73 0.72
CA ASP A 26 -1.41 -13.77 -0.02
C ASP A 26 -2.62 -13.73 0.95
N ARG A 27 -2.54 -14.46 2.08
CA ARG A 27 -3.60 -14.47 3.11
C ARG A 27 -3.72 -13.13 3.84
N VAL A 28 -2.60 -12.50 4.18
CA VAL A 28 -2.59 -11.17 4.82
C VAL A 28 -3.21 -10.15 3.87
N ARG A 29 -2.80 -10.14 2.59
CA ARG A 29 -3.38 -9.23 1.60
C ARG A 29 -4.89 -9.45 1.44
N GLU A 30 -5.35 -10.68 1.31
CA GLU A 30 -6.78 -11.00 1.25
C GLU A 30 -7.52 -10.51 2.50
N ALA A 31 -6.96 -10.71 3.69
CA ALA A 31 -7.53 -10.24 4.94
C ALA A 31 -7.61 -8.71 5.01
N VAL A 32 -6.60 -8.00 4.51
CA VAL A 32 -6.61 -6.53 4.41
C VAL A 32 -7.80 -6.06 3.56
N PHE A 33 -7.99 -6.63 2.37
CA PHE A 33 -9.10 -6.24 1.51
C PHE A 33 -10.48 -6.73 2.02
N ASN A 34 -10.54 -7.78 2.83
CA ASN A 34 -11.76 -8.17 3.55
C ASN A 34 -12.18 -7.11 4.57
N ILE A 35 -11.21 -6.44 5.22
CA ILE A 35 -11.46 -5.35 6.15
C ILE A 35 -11.83 -4.05 5.43
N LEU A 36 -11.12 -3.73 4.36
CA LEU A 36 -11.28 -2.48 3.61
C LEU A 36 -12.57 -2.43 2.78
N GLY A 37 -13.08 -3.60 2.41
CA GLY A 37 -14.13 -3.80 1.43
C GLY A 37 -13.58 -4.41 0.13
N GLN A 38 -14.42 -5.20 -0.53
CA GLN A 38 -14.05 -5.92 -1.75
C GLN A 38 -14.12 -5.04 -2.99
N ASP A 39 -14.93 -3.99 -2.97
CA ASP A 39 -15.12 -3.04 -4.05
C ASP A 39 -14.39 -1.73 -3.74
N LEU A 40 -13.44 -1.38 -4.60
CA LEU A 40 -12.66 -0.15 -4.55
C LEU A 40 -12.93 0.74 -5.78
N THR A 41 -14.10 0.58 -6.39
CA THR A 41 -14.48 1.39 -7.57
C THR A 41 -14.33 2.88 -7.29
N GLY A 42 -13.57 3.55 -8.15
CA GLY A 42 -13.32 4.99 -8.05
C GLY A 42 -12.16 5.39 -7.13
N TYR A 43 -11.56 4.45 -6.37
CA TYR A 43 -10.49 4.78 -5.41
C TYR A 43 -9.18 5.11 -6.11
N ARG A 44 -8.46 6.06 -5.52
CA ARG A 44 -7.05 6.36 -5.81
C ARG A 44 -6.19 5.76 -4.70
N VAL A 45 -5.21 4.96 -5.09
CA VAL A 45 -4.39 4.17 -4.16
C VAL A 45 -2.93 4.60 -4.25
N LEU A 46 -2.26 4.68 -3.11
CA LEU A 46 -0.83 4.86 -3.01
C LEU A 46 -0.24 3.68 -2.26
N ASP A 47 0.73 3.03 -2.87
CA ASP A 47 1.44 1.86 -2.36
C ASP A 47 2.90 2.27 -2.09
N LEU A 48 3.23 2.49 -0.82
CA LEU A 48 4.55 2.88 -0.35
C LEU A 48 5.31 1.63 0.10
N PHE A 49 6.60 1.58 -0.22
CA PHE A 49 7.43 0.38 -0.07
C PHE A 49 6.85 -0.79 -0.87
N SER A 50 6.48 -0.50 -2.13
CA SER A 50 5.61 -1.35 -2.95
C SER A 50 6.16 -2.75 -3.24
N GLY A 51 7.47 -2.96 -3.19
CA GLY A 51 8.14 -4.25 -3.44
C GLY A 51 7.77 -4.84 -4.80
N THR A 52 6.84 -5.77 -4.83
CA THR A 52 6.35 -6.38 -6.07
C THR A 52 5.14 -5.67 -6.68
N GLY A 53 4.60 -4.65 -6.01
CA GLY A 53 3.38 -3.94 -6.38
C GLY A 53 2.10 -4.74 -6.11
N SER A 54 2.16 -5.81 -5.34
CA SER A 54 1.03 -6.74 -5.18
C SER A 54 -0.20 -6.11 -4.54
N ILE A 55 -0.04 -5.17 -3.60
CA ILE A 55 -1.14 -4.47 -2.91
C ILE A 55 -1.83 -3.50 -3.88
N GLY A 56 -1.07 -2.62 -4.53
CA GLY A 56 -1.64 -1.67 -5.48
C GLY A 56 -2.31 -2.36 -6.67
N LEU A 57 -1.73 -3.46 -7.18
CA LEU A 57 -2.32 -4.27 -8.26
C LEU A 57 -3.60 -5.00 -7.81
N GLU A 58 -3.64 -5.48 -6.58
CA GLU A 58 -4.86 -6.05 -5.99
C GLU A 58 -5.98 -4.99 -5.92
N ALA A 59 -5.63 -3.74 -5.51
CA ALA A 59 -6.57 -2.64 -5.46
C ALA A 59 -7.13 -2.29 -6.85
N LEU A 60 -6.26 -2.21 -7.87
CA LEU A 60 -6.70 -2.01 -9.28
C LEU A 60 -7.61 -3.14 -9.75
N SER A 61 -7.29 -4.38 -9.40
CA SER A 61 -8.13 -5.54 -9.72
C SER A 61 -9.52 -5.44 -9.12
N ARG A 62 -9.66 -4.76 -7.97
CA ARG A 62 -10.91 -4.54 -7.24
C ARG A 62 -11.63 -3.24 -7.62
N GLY A 63 -11.21 -2.58 -8.70
CA GLY A 63 -11.91 -1.42 -9.26
C GLY A 63 -11.28 -0.07 -8.98
N ALA A 64 -10.13 0.00 -8.28
CA ALA A 64 -9.43 1.27 -8.13
C ALA A 64 -9.09 1.85 -9.51
N ILE A 65 -9.28 3.16 -9.67
CA ILE A 65 -9.05 3.86 -10.94
C ILE A 65 -7.61 4.28 -11.13
N TYR A 66 -6.83 4.29 -10.05
CA TYR A 66 -5.45 4.74 -10.07
C TYR A 66 -4.65 4.10 -8.94
N ALA A 67 -3.42 3.68 -9.24
CA ALA A 67 -2.44 3.28 -8.25
C ALA A 67 -1.08 3.92 -8.55
N ALA A 68 -0.49 4.58 -7.54
CA ALA A 68 0.90 5.00 -7.56
C ALA A 68 1.73 4.05 -6.69
N PHE A 69 2.86 3.61 -7.21
CA PHE A 69 3.79 2.69 -6.57
C PHE A 69 5.08 3.44 -6.28
N VAL A 70 5.55 3.39 -5.05
CA VAL A 70 6.79 4.03 -4.61
C VAL A 70 7.71 3.02 -3.97
N ASP A 71 8.93 2.91 -4.46
CA ASP A 71 9.97 2.04 -3.90
C ASP A 71 11.35 2.62 -4.24
N ASN A 72 12.38 2.31 -3.45
CA ASN A 72 13.72 2.80 -3.69
C ASN A 72 14.64 1.77 -4.38
N LEU A 73 14.22 0.51 -4.48
CA LEU A 73 15.02 -0.56 -5.08
C LEU A 73 14.72 -0.70 -6.58
N SER A 74 15.75 -0.65 -7.41
CA SER A 74 15.63 -0.85 -8.86
C SER A 74 15.01 -2.20 -9.22
N GLU A 75 15.30 -3.26 -8.45
CA GLU A 75 14.69 -4.58 -8.62
C GLU A 75 13.18 -4.54 -8.37
N SER A 76 12.73 -3.84 -7.33
CA SER A 76 11.30 -3.62 -7.04
C SER A 76 10.61 -2.89 -8.18
N ILE A 77 11.21 -1.79 -8.66
CA ILE A 77 10.69 -0.99 -9.79
C ILE A 77 10.50 -1.85 -11.04
N GLU A 78 11.48 -2.70 -11.34
CA GLU A 78 11.40 -3.63 -12.48
C GLU A 78 10.31 -4.68 -12.30
N LEU A 79 10.16 -5.25 -11.10
CA LEU A 79 9.10 -6.21 -10.77
C LEU A 79 7.71 -5.56 -10.88
N ILE A 80 7.53 -4.37 -10.32
CA ILE A 80 6.27 -3.61 -10.41
C ILE A 80 5.90 -3.39 -11.88
N ARG A 81 6.84 -2.93 -12.72
CA ARG A 81 6.58 -2.68 -14.14
C ARG A 81 6.10 -3.94 -14.85
N LYS A 82 6.82 -5.05 -14.68
CA LYS A 82 6.44 -6.35 -15.27
C LYS A 82 5.08 -6.84 -14.78
N ASN A 83 4.79 -6.66 -13.51
CA ASN A 83 3.52 -7.06 -12.92
C ASN A 83 2.34 -6.19 -13.41
N ILE A 84 2.55 -4.88 -13.57
CA ILE A 84 1.58 -3.95 -14.19
C ILE A 84 1.26 -4.40 -15.63
N GLU A 85 2.28 -4.69 -16.44
CA GLU A 85 2.11 -5.17 -17.81
C GLU A 85 1.34 -6.49 -17.84
N ARG A 86 1.71 -7.46 -16.98
CA ARG A 86 1.02 -8.76 -16.87
C ARG A 86 -0.45 -8.61 -16.50
N CYS A 87 -0.79 -7.60 -15.70
CA CYS A 87 -2.17 -7.36 -15.29
C CYS A 87 -2.94 -6.44 -16.26
N GLY A 88 -2.26 -5.77 -17.20
CA GLY A 88 -2.90 -4.86 -18.13
C GLY A 88 -3.28 -3.50 -17.53
N TYR A 89 -2.62 -3.07 -16.44
CA TYR A 89 -2.97 -1.84 -15.72
C TYR A 89 -2.06 -0.64 -16.03
N GLY A 90 -1.39 -0.62 -17.20
CA GLY A 90 -0.44 0.44 -17.56
C GLY A 90 -1.02 1.85 -17.53
N SER A 91 -2.26 2.04 -18.02
CA SER A 91 -2.93 3.36 -18.04
C SER A 91 -3.28 3.88 -16.64
N SER A 92 -3.62 2.98 -15.71
CA SER A 92 -4.07 3.28 -14.35
C SER A 92 -2.94 3.28 -13.32
N SER A 93 -1.70 3.06 -13.73
CA SER A 93 -0.54 2.89 -12.84
C SER A 93 0.51 3.96 -13.07
N ARG A 94 1.17 4.37 -11.99
CA ARG A 94 2.39 5.19 -12.04
C ARG A 94 3.42 4.61 -11.09
N ILE A 95 4.68 4.63 -11.49
CA ILE A 95 5.80 4.11 -10.71
C ILE A 95 6.75 5.26 -10.42
N LEU A 96 7.17 5.39 -9.18
CA LEU A 96 8.15 6.37 -8.75
C LEU A 96 9.27 5.67 -7.99
N MET A 97 10.48 5.78 -8.50
CA MET A 97 11.67 5.37 -7.77
C MET A 97 12.06 6.49 -6.81
N TRP A 98 11.87 6.27 -5.52
CA TRP A 98 12.12 7.28 -4.49
C TRP A 98 12.44 6.64 -3.15
N ASP A 99 13.38 7.25 -2.44
CA ASP A 99 13.73 6.84 -1.08
C ASP A 99 12.87 7.58 -0.06
N LEU A 100 11.96 6.83 0.58
CA LEU A 100 11.01 7.34 1.57
C LEU A 100 11.67 7.75 2.90
N ASP A 101 12.94 7.41 3.13
CA ASP A 101 13.72 7.98 4.24
C ASP A 101 13.90 9.50 4.09
N ARG A 102 13.70 10.04 2.89
CA ARG A 102 13.74 11.48 2.57
C ARG A 102 12.36 12.15 2.66
N GLY A 103 11.37 11.43 3.16
CA GLY A 103 9.97 11.88 3.20
C GLY A 103 9.22 11.63 1.88
N ILE A 104 7.96 12.08 1.85
CA ILE A 104 7.06 11.91 0.71
C ILE A 104 7.32 13.03 -0.32
N PRO A 105 7.57 12.71 -1.60
CA PRO A 105 7.86 13.72 -2.62
C PRO A 105 6.57 14.42 -3.11
N TRP A 106 5.93 15.22 -2.26
CA TRP A 106 4.64 15.89 -2.55
C TRP A 106 4.67 16.78 -3.80
N GLY A 107 5.83 17.32 -4.17
CA GLY A 107 6.02 18.08 -5.41
C GLY A 107 5.89 17.23 -6.68
N HIS A 108 5.94 15.90 -6.58
CA HIS A 108 5.89 15.03 -7.74
C HIS A 108 4.47 14.96 -8.36
N PRO A 109 4.32 15.11 -9.69
CA PRO A 109 2.99 15.16 -10.34
C PRO A 109 2.07 13.98 -10.02
N PHE A 110 2.62 12.78 -9.79
CA PHE A 110 1.84 11.58 -9.49
C PHE A 110 1.17 11.62 -8.11
N LEU A 111 1.63 12.48 -7.20
CA LEU A 111 1.18 12.57 -5.82
C LEU A 111 0.33 13.83 -5.52
N ARG A 112 0.06 14.67 -6.53
CA ARG A 112 -0.68 15.93 -6.33
C ARG A 112 -2.15 15.75 -5.95
N ALA A 113 -2.76 14.64 -6.33
CA ALA A 113 -4.15 14.38 -6.01
C ALA A 113 -4.26 13.55 -4.73
N LYS A 114 -5.32 13.79 -3.94
CA LYS A 114 -5.60 13.04 -2.70
C LYS A 114 -5.83 11.56 -2.98
N PHE A 115 -5.46 10.74 -2.00
CA PHE A 115 -5.62 9.28 -2.05
C PHE A 115 -6.72 8.82 -1.08
N ASP A 116 -7.45 7.80 -1.51
CA ASP A 116 -8.49 7.16 -0.70
C ASP A 116 -7.93 6.01 0.14
N LEU A 117 -6.85 5.39 -0.35
CA LEU A 117 -6.10 4.36 0.37
C LEU A 117 -4.61 4.58 0.21
N VAL A 118 -3.92 4.53 1.33
CA VAL A 118 -2.45 4.54 1.39
C VAL A 118 -2.00 3.27 2.11
N PHE A 119 -1.16 2.49 1.47
CA PHE A 119 -0.52 1.32 2.08
C PHE A 119 0.93 1.65 2.41
N MET A 120 1.38 1.21 3.58
CA MET A 120 2.75 1.34 4.07
C MET A 120 3.21 0.01 4.65
N ASP A 121 4.22 -0.59 4.03
CA ASP A 121 4.92 -1.78 4.55
C ASP A 121 6.42 -1.48 4.67
N PRO A 122 6.81 -0.59 5.61
CA PRO A 122 8.20 -0.21 5.80
C PRO A 122 9.03 -1.38 6.32
N PRO A 123 10.35 -1.41 6.06
CA PRO A 123 11.25 -2.38 6.67
C PRO A 123 11.13 -2.34 8.21
N TYR A 124 10.98 -3.49 8.86
CA TYR A 124 10.78 -3.60 10.32
C TYR A 124 11.92 -3.02 11.16
N SER A 125 13.08 -2.80 10.57
CA SER A 125 14.23 -2.17 11.22
C SER A 125 14.14 -0.64 11.34
N LYS A 126 13.14 -0.02 10.70
CA LYS A 126 12.98 1.44 10.64
C LYS A 126 11.65 1.87 11.24
N ASP A 127 11.69 2.76 12.22
CA ASP A 127 10.49 3.40 12.77
C ASP A 127 10.11 4.66 11.97
N ILE A 128 9.91 4.49 10.64
CA ILE A 128 9.61 5.58 9.72
C ILE A 128 8.09 5.84 9.56
N ALA A 129 7.26 4.87 9.89
CA ALA A 129 5.82 4.96 9.67
C ALA A 129 5.17 6.18 10.36
N PRO A 130 5.50 6.53 11.63
CA PRO A 130 4.95 7.72 12.28
C PRO A 130 5.27 9.03 11.54
N THR A 131 6.50 9.17 11.05
CA THR A 131 6.93 10.36 10.29
C THR A 131 6.14 10.49 9.00
N LEU A 132 6.06 9.42 8.20
CA LEU A 132 5.32 9.43 6.94
C LEU A 132 3.82 9.68 7.14
N VAL A 133 3.23 9.10 8.21
CA VAL A 133 1.82 9.36 8.55
C VAL A 133 1.59 10.83 8.87
N SER A 134 2.48 11.45 9.64
CA SER A 134 2.38 12.88 9.95
C SER A 134 2.48 13.76 8.69
N GLU A 135 3.34 13.38 7.74
CA GLU A 135 3.45 14.06 6.45
C GLU A 135 2.17 13.94 5.60
N PHE A 136 1.45 12.80 5.67
CA PHE A 136 0.16 12.67 4.98
C PHE A 136 -0.90 13.61 5.50
N VAL A 137 -0.91 13.85 6.81
CA VAL A 137 -1.86 14.78 7.42
C VAL A 137 -1.52 16.22 7.05
N SER A 138 -0.25 16.63 7.26
CA SER A 138 0.20 17.99 6.99
C SER A 138 0.20 18.33 5.48
N GLY A 139 0.46 17.35 4.61
CA GLY A 139 0.47 17.50 3.15
C GLY A 139 -0.91 17.37 2.50
N GLU A 140 -1.98 17.20 3.30
CA GLU A 140 -3.35 16.98 2.81
C GLU A 140 -3.46 15.85 1.75
N GLY A 141 -2.60 14.83 1.84
CA GLY A 141 -2.50 13.74 0.86
C GLY A 141 -3.68 12.76 0.90
N LEU A 142 -4.54 12.80 1.93
CA LEU A 142 -5.71 11.94 2.06
C LEU A 142 -6.99 12.65 1.63
N SER A 143 -7.90 11.90 0.99
CA SER A 143 -9.28 12.32 0.80
C SER A 143 -10.03 12.32 2.14
N ASN A 144 -11.20 12.97 2.21
CA ASN A 144 -12.00 13.06 3.45
C ASN A 144 -12.40 11.68 4.01
N LYS A 145 -12.45 10.65 3.17
CA LYS A 145 -12.71 9.25 3.57
C LYS A 145 -11.45 8.40 3.50
N GLY A 146 -10.29 9.03 3.35
CA GLY A 146 -9.02 8.36 3.16
C GLY A 146 -8.62 7.51 4.37
N ARG A 147 -8.00 6.38 4.09
CA ARG A 147 -7.48 5.45 5.10
C ARG A 147 -6.01 5.17 4.84
N ILE A 148 -5.25 5.06 5.92
CA ILE A 148 -3.87 4.58 5.89
C ILE A 148 -3.83 3.19 6.49
N VAL A 149 -3.25 2.23 5.79
CA VAL A 149 -3.03 0.86 6.21
C VAL A 149 -1.54 0.68 6.43
N ILE A 150 -1.15 0.34 7.64
CA ILE A 150 0.25 0.17 8.01
C ILE A 150 0.48 -1.28 8.40
N GLU A 151 1.46 -1.91 7.74
CA GLU A 151 1.99 -3.21 8.12
C GLU A 151 3.20 -2.99 9.04
N THR A 152 3.23 -3.73 10.15
CA THR A 152 4.35 -3.71 11.11
C THR A 152 4.61 -5.11 11.66
N ALA A 153 5.73 -5.29 12.35
CA ALA A 153 5.93 -6.49 13.15
C ALA A 153 4.87 -6.59 14.25
N LYS A 154 4.48 -7.81 14.63
CA LYS A 154 3.48 -8.10 15.67
C LYS A 154 3.71 -7.35 16.97
N ALA A 155 4.98 -7.22 17.38
CA ALA A 155 5.38 -6.55 18.62
C ALA A 155 5.32 -5.02 18.55
N SER A 156 5.24 -4.43 17.37
CA SER A 156 5.18 -2.97 17.21
C SER A 156 3.85 -2.43 17.74
N ASP A 157 3.90 -1.34 18.47
CA ASP A 157 2.70 -0.68 18.97
C ASP A 157 2.61 0.75 18.42
N LEU A 158 1.68 0.94 17.50
CA LEU A 158 1.40 2.22 16.90
C LEU A 158 0.36 2.97 17.76
N PRO A 159 0.49 4.30 17.96
CA PRO A 159 -0.40 5.08 18.82
C PRO A 159 -1.87 4.99 18.40
N LEU A 160 -2.77 5.32 19.32
CA LEU A 160 -4.22 5.38 19.05
C LEU A 160 -4.59 6.52 18.09
N SER A 161 -3.80 7.57 18.07
CA SER A 161 -3.99 8.73 17.19
C SER A 161 -2.65 9.29 16.72
N PHE A 162 -2.64 9.80 15.50
CA PHE A 162 -1.56 10.62 14.92
C PHE A 162 -2.17 11.91 14.40
N SER A 163 -1.70 13.09 14.83
CA SER A 163 -1.92 14.38 14.15
C SER A 163 -3.21 14.49 13.30
N GLY A 164 -4.39 14.15 13.88
CA GLY A 164 -5.66 14.20 13.16
C GLY A 164 -6.11 12.89 12.50
N LEU A 165 -5.36 11.77 12.70
CA LEU A 165 -5.79 10.42 12.34
C LEU A 165 -6.14 9.62 13.58
N THR A 166 -7.19 8.82 13.52
CA THR A 166 -7.61 7.88 14.57
C THR A 166 -7.46 6.45 14.09
N LYS A 167 -6.88 5.60 14.94
CA LYS A 167 -6.81 4.14 14.72
C LYS A 167 -8.23 3.57 14.80
N VAL A 168 -8.67 2.98 13.69
CA VAL A 168 -10.01 2.37 13.62
C VAL A 168 -9.96 0.86 13.75
N GLN A 169 -8.83 0.25 13.44
CA GLN A 169 -8.68 -1.20 13.51
C GLN A 169 -7.21 -1.61 13.64
N SER A 170 -6.99 -2.73 14.35
CA SER A 170 -5.71 -3.43 14.38
C SER A 170 -5.95 -4.93 14.41
N ARG A 171 -5.23 -5.70 13.60
CA ARG A 171 -5.33 -7.16 13.50
C ARG A 171 -3.95 -7.78 13.36
N ILE A 172 -3.75 -8.94 13.98
CA ILE A 172 -2.50 -9.71 13.93
C ILE A 172 -2.69 -10.92 13.04
N TYR A 173 -1.75 -11.15 12.13
CA TYR A 173 -1.68 -12.29 11.22
C TYR A 173 -0.27 -12.89 11.29
N GLY A 174 -0.11 -13.95 12.10
CA GLY A 174 1.21 -14.53 12.37
C GLY A 174 2.14 -13.53 13.06
N ASP A 175 3.22 -13.16 12.39
CA ASP A 175 4.21 -12.19 12.89
C ASP A 175 3.96 -10.75 12.43
N THR A 176 2.90 -10.54 11.65
CA THR A 176 2.52 -9.26 11.06
C THR A 176 1.32 -8.65 11.80
N LYS A 177 1.36 -7.35 12.04
CA LYS A 177 0.24 -6.54 12.53
C LYS A 177 -0.19 -5.55 11.44
N ILE A 178 -1.46 -5.56 11.08
CA ILE A 178 -2.09 -4.58 10.19
C ILE A 178 -2.86 -3.58 11.03
N THR A 179 -2.53 -2.30 10.89
CA THR A 179 -3.22 -1.21 11.59
C THR A 179 -3.81 -0.25 10.57
N ILE A 180 -5.07 0.16 10.76
CA ILE A 180 -5.80 1.05 9.88
C ILE A 180 -6.14 2.33 10.61
N TYR A 181 -5.82 3.45 9.98
CA TYR A 181 -6.16 4.80 10.42
C TYR A 181 -7.11 5.48 9.43
N LYS A 182 -7.93 6.39 9.93
CA LYS A 182 -8.74 7.32 9.15
C LYS A 182 -8.60 8.74 9.71
N LEU A 183 -8.95 9.75 8.92
CA LEU A 183 -9.06 11.11 9.43
C LEU A 183 -10.06 11.14 10.60
N ALA A 184 -9.70 11.86 11.68
CA ALA A 184 -10.62 12.13 12.76
C ALA A 184 -11.73 13.06 12.22
N ASN A 185 -12.97 12.74 12.55
CA ASN A 185 -14.14 13.57 12.18
C ASN A 185 -14.12 14.84 13.01
#